data_017d3b63804427197577653a461ac3f7
#
_entry.id   017d3b63804427197577653a461ac3f7
#
_cell.length_a   1.000
_cell.length_b   1.000
_cell.length_c   1.000
_cell.angle_alpha   90.00
_cell.angle_beta   90.00
_cell.angle_gamma   90.00
#
_symmetry.space_group_name_H-M   'P 1'
#
loop_
_entity.id
_entity.type
_entity.pdbx_description
1 polymer ?
#
loop_
_entity_poly.entity_id
_entity_poly.type
_entity_poly.pdbx_seq_one_letter_code
_entity_poly.pdbx_strand_id
1 'polypeptide(L)'
;MNEKTRCQSCSMPLGQGFFGTNEDNSQNQEYCIFCYRAGNFTNPDLTIQGMIEESVKHMNSRLKIPADEARKLSEETIPQLKRWKKE
;
A
#
# COMPACT_ATOMS: atom_id res chain seq x y z
N MET A 1 -5.88 20.21 -3.04
CA MET A 1 -5.64 19.73 -3.07
C MET A 1 -5.54 18.92 -3.10
N ASN A 2 -5.42 18.65 -3.04
CA ASN A 2 -5.46 17.75 -3.19
C ASN A 2 -5.31 16.65 -2.52
N GLU A 3 -6.08 16.01 -2.52
CA GLU A 3 -5.96 14.90 -1.92
C GLU A 3 -5.12 13.99 -2.59
N LYS A 4 -4.20 13.34 -1.95
CA LYS A 4 -3.34 12.47 -2.56
C LYS A 4 -3.98 11.16 -2.73
N THR A 5 -3.81 10.52 -3.85
CA THR A 5 -4.24 9.17 -4.09
C THR A 5 -3.34 8.25 -3.29
N ARG A 6 -3.91 7.22 -2.70
CA ARG A 6 -3.12 6.29 -1.91
C ARG A 6 -3.15 4.90 -2.53
N CYS A 7 -2.08 4.15 -2.30
CA CYS A 7 -2.01 2.78 -2.78
C CYS A 7 -3.10 1.95 -2.13
N GLN A 8 -3.88 1.25 -2.94
CA GLN A 8 -5.01 0.46 -2.42
C GLN A 8 -4.58 -0.90 -1.89
N SER A 9 -3.29 -1.07 -1.67
CA SER A 9 -2.76 -2.28 -1.06
C SER A 9 -2.04 -1.96 0.25
N CYS A 10 -1.20 -0.93 0.28
CA CYS A 10 -0.41 -0.60 1.46
C CYS A 10 -0.68 0.80 2.02
N SER A 11 -1.52 1.56 1.36
CA SER A 11 -1.91 2.90 1.82
C SER A 11 -0.82 3.96 1.68
N MET A 12 0.29 3.63 1.00
CA MET A 12 1.34 4.62 0.79
C MET A 12 0.82 5.72 -0.12
N PRO A 13 1.14 6.99 0.14
CA PRO A 13 0.73 8.04 -0.79
C PRO A 13 1.38 7.83 -2.14
N LEU A 14 0.60 7.90 -3.20
CA LEU A 14 1.11 7.72 -4.54
C LEU A 14 1.58 9.06 -5.07
N GLY A 15 2.74 9.05 -5.68
CA GLY A 15 3.28 10.26 -6.27
C GLY A 15 4.16 9.91 -7.42
N GLN A 16 4.75 10.93 -8.03
CA GLN A 16 5.60 10.72 -9.17
C GLN A 16 6.71 9.75 -8.83
N GLY A 17 6.87 8.73 -9.64
CA GLY A 17 7.90 7.72 -9.40
C GLY A 17 7.47 6.56 -8.51
N PHE A 18 6.27 6.65 -7.95
CA PHE A 18 5.81 5.60 -7.03
C PHE A 18 4.58 4.85 -7.52
N PHE A 19 4.10 5.15 -8.71
CA PHE A 19 2.96 4.42 -9.26
C PHE A 19 3.38 3.06 -9.77
N GLY A 20 2.54 2.06 -9.57
CA GLY A 20 2.77 0.76 -10.16
C GLY A 20 2.56 0.79 -11.65
N THR A 21 2.69 -0.34 -12.30
CA THR A 21 2.52 -0.40 -13.74
C THR A 21 1.54 -1.47 -14.13
N ASN A 22 0.84 -1.23 -15.20
CA ASN A 22 -0.07 -2.20 -15.77
C ASN A 22 0.69 -3.11 -16.73
N GLU A 23 -0.01 -4.08 -17.27
CA GLU A 23 0.60 -5.05 -18.16
C GLU A 23 1.27 -4.40 -19.36
N ASP A 24 0.73 -3.31 -19.85
CA ASP A 24 1.27 -2.59 -21.01
C ASP A 24 2.26 -1.49 -20.61
N ASN A 25 2.70 -1.52 -19.37
CA ASN A 25 3.65 -0.56 -18.82
C ASN A 25 3.08 0.83 -18.57
N SER A 26 1.78 1.00 -18.75
CA SER A 26 1.18 2.28 -18.38
C SER A 26 1.11 2.38 -16.86
N GLN A 27 0.97 3.59 -16.37
CA GLN A 27 0.97 3.85 -14.96
C GLN A 27 -0.33 3.37 -14.32
N ASN A 28 -0.21 2.61 -13.25
CA ASN A 28 -1.37 2.19 -12.49
C ASN A 28 -1.60 3.21 -11.39
N GLN A 29 -2.80 3.73 -11.30
CA GLN A 29 -3.08 4.81 -10.37
C GLN A 29 -3.70 4.35 -9.06
N GLU A 30 -3.82 3.04 -8.86
CA GLU A 30 -4.40 2.53 -7.64
C GLU A 30 -3.38 1.88 -6.72
N TYR A 31 -2.26 1.45 -7.25
CA TYR A 31 -1.27 0.71 -6.48
C TYR A 31 0.11 1.29 -6.69
N CYS A 32 0.96 1.14 -5.71
CA CYS A 32 2.31 1.66 -5.81
C CYS A 32 3.24 0.67 -6.49
N ILE A 33 4.42 1.15 -6.86
CA ILE A 33 5.39 0.35 -7.58
C ILE A 33 5.89 -0.83 -6.78
N PHE A 34 5.80 -0.76 -5.46
CA PHE A 34 6.23 -1.87 -4.62
C PHE A 34 5.17 -2.94 -4.49
N CYS A 35 3.92 -2.63 -4.80
CA CYS A 35 2.83 -3.58 -4.68
C CYS A 35 2.37 -4.15 -6.00
N TYR A 36 2.53 -3.41 -7.07
CA TYR A 36 1.93 -3.79 -8.34
C TYR A 36 2.85 -3.45 -9.50
N ARG A 37 3.18 -4.44 -10.31
CA ARG A 37 4.02 -4.22 -11.47
C ARG A 37 3.59 -5.10 -12.62
N ALA A 38 3.66 -4.56 -13.80
CA ALA A 38 3.38 -5.28 -15.04
C ALA A 38 2.03 -6.02 -15.00
N GLY A 39 1.05 -5.39 -14.37
CA GLY A 39 -0.29 -5.93 -14.31
C GLY A 39 -0.53 -6.98 -13.24
N ASN A 40 0.44 -7.19 -12.36
CA ASN A 40 0.30 -8.20 -11.30
C ASN A 40 0.79 -7.67 -9.97
N PHE A 41 0.22 -8.16 -8.90
CA PHE A 41 0.73 -7.83 -7.59
C PHE A 41 2.11 -8.46 -7.45
N THR A 42 3.05 -7.73 -6.87
CA THR A 42 4.41 -8.23 -6.68
C THR A 42 4.44 -9.37 -5.68
N ASN A 43 3.46 -9.40 -4.79
CA ASN A 43 3.36 -10.47 -3.81
C ASN A 43 1.91 -10.93 -3.75
N PRO A 44 1.47 -11.72 -4.71
CA PRO A 44 0.06 -12.11 -4.78
C PRO A 44 -0.43 -12.96 -3.62
N ASP A 45 0.50 -13.61 -2.92
CA ASP A 45 0.12 -14.45 -1.80
C ASP A 45 0.11 -13.73 -0.47
N LEU A 46 0.39 -12.44 -0.47
CA LEU A 46 0.43 -11.67 0.76
C LEU A 46 -0.95 -11.63 1.39
N THR A 47 -0.99 -11.83 2.70
CA THR A 47 -2.24 -11.76 3.44
C THR A 47 -2.42 -10.36 4.00
N ILE A 48 -3.63 -10.05 4.47
CA ILE A 48 -3.87 -8.76 5.09
C ILE A 48 -3.00 -8.60 6.32
N GLN A 49 -2.82 -9.68 7.07
CA GLN A 49 -1.97 -9.63 8.25
C GLN A 49 -0.54 -9.31 7.85
N GLY A 50 -0.05 -9.94 6.78
CA GLY A 50 1.29 -9.67 6.28
C GLY A 50 1.44 -8.24 5.82
N MET A 51 0.42 -7.69 5.19
CA MET A 51 0.47 -6.30 4.75
C MET A 51 0.53 -5.34 5.94
N ILE A 52 -0.23 -5.64 6.99
CA ILE A 52 -0.20 -4.82 8.19
C ILE A 52 1.20 -4.82 8.80
N GLU A 53 1.84 -6.00 8.86
CA GLU A 53 3.20 -6.09 9.38
C GLU A 53 4.19 -5.28 8.55
N GLU A 54 4.08 -5.34 7.24
CA GLU A 54 4.95 -4.56 6.37
C GLU A 54 4.72 -3.07 6.55
N SER A 55 3.47 -2.69 6.70
CA SER A 55 3.13 -1.28 6.90
C SER A 55 3.70 -0.77 8.21
N VAL A 56 3.60 -1.57 9.27
CA VAL A 56 4.15 -1.19 10.57
C VAL A 56 5.66 -1.00 10.47
N LYS A 57 6.35 -1.91 9.78
CA LYS A 57 7.77 -1.78 9.62
C LYS A 57 8.13 -0.51 8.87
N HIS A 58 7.41 -0.22 7.82
CA HIS A 58 7.66 0.96 7.00
C HIS A 58 7.46 2.24 7.81
N MET A 59 6.35 2.32 8.53
CA MET A 59 6.08 3.50 9.32
C MET A 59 7.09 3.70 10.42
N ASN A 60 7.49 2.60 11.05
CA ASN A 60 8.44 2.68 12.14
C ASN A 60 9.82 3.11 11.65
N SER A 61 10.30 2.50 10.57
CA SER A 61 11.64 2.80 10.11
C SER A 61 11.74 4.08 9.27
N ARG A 62 10.73 4.36 8.44
CA ARG A 62 10.81 5.54 7.58
C ARG A 62 10.21 6.78 8.17
N LEU A 63 9.11 6.64 8.87
CA LEU A 63 8.39 7.79 9.41
C LEU A 63 8.59 7.97 10.89
N LYS A 64 9.37 7.08 11.51
CA LYS A 64 9.68 7.17 12.93
C LYS A 64 8.46 7.15 13.83
N ILE A 65 7.41 6.47 13.41
CA ILE A 65 6.21 6.33 14.20
C ILE A 65 6.40 5.13 15.12
N PRO A 66 6.10 5.25 16.40
CA PRO A 66 6.25 4.12 17.32
C PRO A 66 5.48 2.89 16.84
N ALA A 67 6.02 1.71 17.05
CA ALA A 67 5.45 0.49 16.49
C ALA A 67 3.99 0.26 16.87
N ASP A 68 3.62 0.54 18.12
CA ASP A 68 2.24 0.31 18.54
C ASP A 68 1.29 1.31 17.88
N GLU A 69 1.74 2.53 17.69
CA GLU A 69 0.91 3.52 17.00
C GLU A 69 0.80 3.16 15.51
N ALA A 70 1.91 2.72 14.91
CA ALA A 70 1.92 2.32 13.53
C ALA A 70 0.98 1.14 13.30
N ARG A 71 0.96 0.20 14.24
CA ARG A 71 0.08 -0.96 14.12
C ARG A 71 -1.38 -0.54 14.20
N LYS A 72 -1.70 0.37 15.11
CA LYS A 72 -3.06 0.84 15.24
C LYS A 72 -3.53 1.52 13.95
N LEU A 73 -2.68 2.38 13.39
CA LEU A 73 -3.02 3.06 12.15
C LEU A 73 -3.19 2.07 11.00
N SER A 74 -2.31 1.08 10.93
CA SER A 74 -2.37 0.09 9.88
C SER A 74 -3.62 -0.77 9.99
N GLU A 75 -3.97 -1.17 11.20
CA GLU A 75 -5.14 -2.00 11.41
C GLU A 75 -6.43 -1.25 11.11
N GLU A 76 -6.40 0.06 11.21
CA GLU A 76 -7.58 0.85 10.90
C GLU A 76 -7.68 1.17 9.42
N THR A 77 -6.54 1.27 8.75
CA THR A 77 -6.50 1.72 7.37
C THR A 77 -6.47 0.58 6.35
N ILE A 78 -5.60 -0.38 6.57
CA ILE A 78 -5.38 -1.44 5.59
C ILE A 78 -6.65 -2.22 5.22
N PRO A 79 -7.48 -2.64 6.18
CA PRO A 79 -8.66 -3.42 5.81
C PRO A 79 -9.66 -2.67 4.94
N GLN A 80 -9.54 -1.35 4.87
CA GLN A 80 -10.46 -0.57 4.07
C GLN A 80 -9.98 -0.32 2.66
N LEU A 81 -8.78 -0.77 2.34
CA LEU A 81 -8.23 -0.57 1.00
C LEU A 81 -8.82 -1.56 0.03
N LYS A 82 -8.88 -1.17 -1.23
CA LYS A 82 -9.53 -1.94 -2.27
C LYS A 82 -9.07 -3.40 -2.32
N ARG A 83 -7.79 -3.63 -2.20
CA ARG A 83 -7.25 -4.98 -2.30
C ARG A 83 -7.76 -5.88 -1.17
N TRP A 84 -7.95 -5.33 0.02
CA TRP A 84 -8.29 -6.12 1.20
C TRP A 84 -9.75 -6.08 1.57
N LYS A 85 -10.48 -5.12 1.03
CA LYS A 85 -11.87 -4.97 1.37
C LYS A 85 -12.69 -6.07 0.74
N LYS A 86 -13.51 -6.73 1.55
CA LYS A 86 -14.36 -7.74 1.02
C LYS A 86 -15.70 -7.18 0.80
N GLU A 87 -16.30 -7.55 -0.27
CA GLU A 87 -17.56 -6.96 -0.53
C GLU A 87 -18.63 -7.77 -0.26
#